data_94634c766d763a822fc3bfe96cc25876
#
_entry.id   94634c766d763a822fc3bfe96cc25876
#
_cell.length_a   1.000
_cell.length_b   1.000
_cell.length_c   1.000
_cell.angle_alpha   90.00
_cell.angle_beta   90.00
_cell.angle_gamma   90.00
#
_symmetry.space_group_name_H-M   'P 1'
#
loop_
_entity.id
_entity.type
_entity.pdbx_description
1 polymer ?
#
loop_
_entity_poly.entity_id
_entity_poly.type
_entity_poly.pdbx_seq_one_letter_code
_entity_poly.pdbx_strand_id
1 'polypeptide(L)'
;MVGNKEDLLPRSLKRSKIRDWLRQSANAQGLRPVEVCLTSASKGHEIDRLMELIDKYREGRDVYVVGVTNVGKSTLINQIIKHQTGISDLITTSRFPGTTLDRIEIPFGDGRFLIDTPGIIHKDQMAHYLSPKELRLASPQKEIKPKVYQLNEGQTLFLGALARFDYVSGEKQGVVVYLDNNLMIHRTKTENASSFYEKHAGKLLNPPSEEEMKTFPKLVRFEFKVTEKSDLVFAGLGWISVKAGSIVAGWAPEGVSVVLRKAMI
;
A
#
# COMPACT_ATOMS: atom_id res chain seq x y z
N MET A 1 -16.98 2.15 0.90
CA MET A 1 -15.54 1.90 0.68
C MET A 1 -14.77 2.37 1.90
N VAL A 2 -13.78 1.61 2.38
CA VAL A 2 -12.96 1.98 3.55
C VAL A 2 -11.53 2.22 3.14
N GLY A 3 -11.01 3.42 3.42
CA GLY A 3 -9.59 3.76 3.31
C GLY A 3 -8.93 3.57 4.67
N ASN A 4 -8.38 2.39 4.92
CA ASN A 4 -7.69 2.08 6.18
C ASN A 4 -6.24 2.57 6.19
N LYS A 5 -5.61 2.60 7.38
CA LYS A 5 -4.23 3.04 7.60
C LYS A 5 -4.01 4.53 7.29
N GLU A 6 -5.02 5.39 7.49
CA GLU A 6 -4.85 6.83 7.24
C GLU A 6 -3.75 7.46 8.11
N ASP A 7 -3.46 6.87 9.27
CA ASP A 7 -2.39 7.26 10.19
C ASP A 7 -0.97 7.13 9.63
N LEU A 8 -0.81 6.39 8.53
CA LEU A 8 0.46 6.25 7.80
C LEU A 8 0.67 7.35 6.76
N LEU A 9 -0.39 8.04 6.35
CA LEU A 9 -0.28 9.16 5.41
C LEU A 9 0.26 10.41 6.10
N PRO A 10 0.98 11.29 5.38
CA PRO A 10 1.45 12.55 5.93
C PRO A 10 0.31 13.38 6.52
N ARG A 11 0.46 13.90 7.73
CA ARG A 11 -0.55 14.73 8.43
C ARG A 11 -0.92 16.02 7.70
N SER A 12 -0.06 16.47 6.81
CA SER A 12 -0.35 17.63 5.95
C SER A 12 -1.46 17.39 4.94
N LEU A 13 -1.85 16.13 4.71
CA LEU A 13 -2.93 15.76 3.80
C LEU A 13 -4.29 16.01 4.42
N LYS A 14 -5.12 16.81 3.75
CA LYS A 14 -6.51 17.02 4.15
C LYS A 14 -7.32 15.73 3.90
N ARG A 15 -8.04 15.26 4.92
CA ARG A 15 -8.88 14.05 4.85
C ARG A 15 -9.91 14.12 3.71
N SER A 16 -10.49 15.30 3.45
CA SER A 16 -11.40 15.50 2.32
C SER A 16 -10.73 15.16 0.99
N LYS A 17 -9.50 15.63 0.77
CA LYS A 17 -8.74 15.35 -0.46
C LYS A 17 -8.48 13.85 -0.66
N ILE A 18 -8.15 13.13 0.43
CA ILE A 18 -7.95 11.67 0.38
C ILE A 18 -9.25 10.96 0.02
N ARG A 19 -10.38 11.33 0.63
CA ARG A 19 -11.70 10.75 0.31
C ARG A 19 -12.09 10.98 -1.14
N ASP A 20 -11.91 12.20 -1.63
CA ASP A 20 -12.23 12.55 -3.01
C ASP A 20 -11.34 11.78 -3.99
N TRP A 21 -10.04 11.67 -3.70
CA TRP A 21 -9.12 10.90 -4.50
C TRP A 21 -9.49 9.40 -4.54
N LEU A 22 -9.83 8.79 -3.39
CA LEU A 22 -10.27 7.41 -3.31
C LEU A 22 -11.57 7.19 -4.10
N ARG A 23 -12.54 8.12 -3.99
CA ARG A 23 -13.80 8.06 -4.75
C ARG A 23 -13.55 8.15 -6.26
N GLN A 24 -12.71 9.07 -6.70
CA GLN A 24 -12.34 9.21 -8.10
C GLN A 24 -11.61 7.96 -8.63
N SER A 25 -10.67 7.42 -7.85
CA SER A 25 -9.94 6.20 -8.21
C SER A 25 -10.88 4.99 -8.32
N ALA A 26 -11.83 4.83 -7.40
CA ALA A 26 -12.83 3.79 -7.46
C ALA A 26 -13.75 3.95 -8.70
N ASN A 27 -14.21 5.17 -8.96
CA ASN A 27 -15.05 5.47 -10.11
C ASN A 27 -14.35 5.16 -11.44
N ALA A 28 -13.05 5.46 -11.54
CA ALA A 28 -12.24 5.14 -12.72
C ALA A 28 -12.13 3.62 -12.99
N GLN A 29 -12.28 2.80 -11.93
CA GLN A 29 -12.31 1.34 -12.01
C GLN A 29 -13.75 0.77 -12.12
N GLY A 30 -14.74 1.61 -12.38
CA GLY A 30 -16.14 1.19 -12.52
C GLY A 30 -16.89 0.98 -11.20
N LEU A 31 -16.24 1.18 -10.05
CA LEU A 31 -16.90 1.09 -8.75
C LEU A 31 -17.65 2.39 -8.45
N ARG A 32 -18.75 2.30 -7.71
CA ARG A 32 -19.56 3.46 -7.30
C ARG A 32 -19.80 3.40 -5.78
N PRO A 33 -18.78 3.77 -4.96
CA PRO A 33 -18.94 3.70 -3.52
C PRO A 33 -20.00 4.70 -3.05
N VAL A 34 -20.99 4.22 -2.30
CA VAL A 34 -22.04 5.05 -1.67
C VAL A 34 -21.39 6.04 -0.72
N GLU A 35 -20.41 5.57 0.06
CA GLU A 35 -19.66 6.43 0.97
C GLU A 35 -18.18 5.99 1.01
N VAL A 36 -17.28 6.93 1.37
CA VAL A 36 -15.85 6.67 1.59
C VAL A 36 -15.52 7.08 3.02
N CYS A 37 -15.17 6.09 3.84
CA CYS A 37 -14.76 6.27 5.22
C CYS A 37 -13.25 6.07 5.33
N LEU A 38 -12.54 7.01 5.97
CA LEU A 38 -11.12 6.87 6.30
C LEU A 38 -11.01 6.37 7.74
N THR A 39 -10.17 5.37 7.96
CA THR A 39 -9.98 4.75 9.26
C THR A 39 -8.50 4.50 9.56
N SER A 40 -8.18 4.39 10.84
CA SER A 40 -6.96 3.76 11.31
C SER A 40 -7.33 2.64 12.27
N ALA A 41 -7.42 1.43 11.76
CA ALA A 41 -7.78 0.27 12.57
C ALA A 41 -6.77 0.02 13.69
N SER A 42 -5.46 0.24 13.44
CA SER A 42 -4.42 0.09 14.47
C SER A 42 -4.54 1.08 15.63
N LYS A 43 -5.18 2.23 15.40
CA LYS A 43 -5.42 3.29 16.39
C LYS A 43 -6.84 3.31 16.93
N GLY A 44 -7.73 2.49 16.39
CA GLY A 44 -9.17 2.54 16.70
C GLY A 44 -9.86 3.82 16.21
N HIS A 45 -9.25 4.54 15.27
CA HIS A 45 -9.76 5.84 14.82
C HIS A 45 -10.87 5.66 13.78
N GLU A 46 -11.99 6.39 13.97
CA GLU A 46 -13.17 6.40 13.10
C GLU A 46 -13.91 5.06 12.99
N ILE A 47 -13.75 4.15 13.97
CA ILE A 47 -14.47 2.88 13.99
C ILE A 47 -15.94 3.09 14.29
N ASP A 48 -16.30 4.00 15.24
CA ASP A 48 -17.70 4.38 15.53
C ASP A 48 -18.39 4.88 14.27
N ARG A 49 -17.73 5.81 13.57
CA ARG A 49 -18.25 6.37 12.33
C ARG A 49 -18.43 5.31 11.24
N LEU A 50 -17.50 4.35 11.14
CA LEU A 50 -17.64 3.23 10.22
C LEU A 50 -18.84 2.37 10.56
N MET A 51 -19.08 2.08 11.84
CA MET A 51 -20.24 1.29 12.30
C MET A 51 -21.55 2.00 12.01
N GLU A 52 -21.65 3.31 12.27
CA GLU A 52 -22.83 4.13 11.90
C GLU A 52 -23.13 4.06 10.40
N LEU A 53 -22.08 4.14 9.56
CA LEU A 53 -22.24 4.06 8.11
C LEU A 53 -22.65 2.65 7.66
N ILE A 54 -22.11 1.60 8.28
CA ILE A 54 -22.54 0.23 8.03
C ILE A 54 -24.02 0.09 8.37
N ASP A 55 -24.46 0.49 9.56
CA ASP A 55 -25.86 0.38 9.98
C ASP A 55 -26.80 1.17 9.06
N LYS A 56 -26.39 2.37 8.66
CA LYS A 56 -27.17 3.21 7.75
C LYS A 56 -27.41 2.55 6.39
N TYR A 57 -26.35 1.92 5.82
CA TYR A 57 -26.39 1.45 4.43
C TYR A 57 -26.65 -0.04 4.27
N ARG A 58 -26.50 -0.86 5.33
CA ARG A 58 -26.79 -2.30 5.25
C ARG A 58 -28.30 -2.62 5.13
N GLU A 59 -29.19 -1.72 5.57
CA GLU A 59 -30.64 -1.89 5.47
C GLU A 59 -31.10 -3.27 5.98
N GLY A 60 -30.59 -3.72 7.14
CA GLY A 60 -30.92 -5.02 7.71
C GLY A 60 -30.37 -6.23 6.95
N ARG A 61 -29.38 -6.05 6.09
CA ARG A 61 -28.69 -7.12 5.35
C ARG A 61 -27.36 -7.49 6.00
N ASP A 62 -26.83 -8.65 5.63
CA ASP A 62 -25.47 -9.04 5.96
C ASP A 62 -24.46 -8.16 5.22
N VAL A 63 -23.28 -7.96 5.83
CA VAL A 63 -22.21 -7.11 5.29
C VAL A 63 -20.97 -7.96 5.03
N TYR A 64 -20.48 -7.97 3.80
CA TYR A 64 -19.27 -8.68 3.43
C TYR A 64 -18.06 -7.75 3.42
N VAL A 65 -17.00 -8.13 4.13
CA VAL A 65 -15.74 -7.40 4.13
C VAL A 65 -14.79 -8.04 3.14
N VAL A 66 -14.51 -7.34 2.05
CA VAL A 66 -13.60 -7.80 0.99
C VAL A 66 -12.36 -6.91 0.93
N GLY A 67 -11.24 -7.48 0.58
CA GLY A 67 -9.99 -6.74 0.43
C GLY A 67 -8.81 -7.65 0.15
N VAL A 68 -7.75 -7.04 -0.41
CA VAL A 68 -6.49 -7.74 -0.67
C VAL A 68 -5.70 -7.96 0.63
N THR A 69 -4.67 -8.80 0.57
CA THR A 69 -3.77 -9.03 1.70
C THR A 69 -3.06 -7.73 2.13
N ASN A 70 -2.73 -7.61 3.40
CA ASN A 70 -1.98 -6.48 4.00
C ASN A 70 -2.67 -5.10 4.00
N VAL A 71 -3.92 -4.97 3.56
CA VAL A 71 -4.69 -3.71 3.70
C VAL A 71 -5.16 -3.44 5.14
N GLY A 72 -4.95 -4.40 6.03
CA GLY A 72 -5.34 -4.31 7.44
C GLY A 72 -6.79 -4.76 7.70
N LYS A 73 -7.34 -5.64 6.85
CA LYS A 73 -8.69 -6.19 6.98
C LYS A 73 -8.90 -6.88 8.35
N SER A 74 -8.03 -7.81 8.73
CA SER A 74 -8.13 -8.50 10.03
C SER A 74 -7.99 -7.55 11.23
N THR A 75 -7.10 -6.55 11.12
CA THR A 75 -6.98 -5.51 12.16
C THR A 75 -8.25 -4.69 12.29
N LEU A 76 -8.89 -4.35 11.17
CA LEU A 76 -10.16 -3.61 11.16
C LEU A 76 -11.28 -4.43 11.78
N ILE A 77 -11.37 -5.70 11.43
CA ILE A 77 -12.35 -6.63 11.98
C ILE A 77 -12.16 -6.81 13.49
N ASN A 78 -10.92 -6.97 13.96
CA ASN A 78 -10.61 -7.03 15.38
C ASN A 78 -11.05 -5.77 16.14
N GLN A 79 -10.85 -4.59 15.54
CA GLN A 79 -11.33 -3.35 16.17
C GLN A 79 -12.85 -3.27 16.20
N ILE A 80 -13.54 -3.71 15.18
CA ILE A 80 -15.01 -3.78 15.16
C ILE A 80 -15.52 -4.71 16.27
N ILE A 81 -14.93 -5.90 16.41
CA ILE A 81 -15.29 -6.85 17.47
C ILE A 81 -15.05 -6.23 18.85
N LYS A 82 -13.85 -5.66 19.06
CA LYS A 82 -13.52 -4.99 20.32
C LYS A 82 -14.50 -3.88 20.67
N HIS A 83 -14.92 -3.10 19.67
CA HIS A 83 -15.89 -2.03 19.82
C HIS A 83 -17.26 -2.57 20.26
N GLN A 84 -17.71 -3.65 19.63
CA GLN A 84 -19.03 -4.25 19.93
C GLN A 84 -19.07 -5.04 21.25
N THR A 85 -18.00 -5.74 21.61
CA THR A 85 -17.97 -6.71 22.70
C THR A 85 -17.15 -6.27 23.91
N GLY A 86 -16.33 -5.24 23.77
CA GLY A 86 -15.35 -4.83 24.79
C GLY A 86 -14.19 -5.83 24.98
N ILE A 87 -14.15 -6.94 24.24
CA ILE A 87 -13.15 -8.00 24.37
C ILE A 87 -12.06 -7.77 23.32
N SER A 88 -10.80 -7.58 23.75
CA SER A 88 -9.63 -7.55 22.88
C SER A 88 -9.15 -9.00 22.63
N ASP A 89 -8.77 -9.31 21.36
CA ASP A 89 -8.09 -10.54 20.94
C ASP A 89 -8.92 -11.78 20.57
N LEU A 90 -10.04 -11.62 19.89
CA LEU A 90 -10.83 -12.76 19.43
C LEU A 90 -10.33 -13.45 18.15
N ILE A 91 -9.61 -12.77 17.26
CA ILE A 91 -9.21 -13.36 15.95
C ILE A 91 -7.91 -14.18 16.02
N THR A 92 -7.07 -14.01 17.04
CA THR A 92 -5.88 -14.85 17.20
C THR A 92 -6.19 -16.23 17.75
N THR A 93 -7.36 -16.44 18.36
CA THR A 93 -7.64 -17.68 19.12
C THR A 93 -8.99 -18.34 18.90
N SER A 94 -9.98 -17.68 18.31
CA SER A 94 -11.29 -18.32 18.09
C SER A 94 -11.52 -18.69 16.63
N ARG A 95 -10.88 -19.77 16.20
CA ARG A 95 -11.55 -20.71 15.30
C ARG A 95 -12.69 -21.29 16.10
N PHE A 96 -13.91 -20.83 15.88
CA PHE A 96 -15.07 -21.51 16.46
C PHE A 96 -15.02 -22.97 16.01
N PRO A 97 -15.04 -23.96 16.95
CA PRO A 97 -15.05 -25.36 16.58
C PRO A 97 -16.32 -25.62 15.76
N GLY A 98 -16.16 -26.02 14.48
CA GLY A 98 -17.28 -26.39 13.63
C GLY A 98 -17.53 -25.51 12.40
N THR A 99 -16.80 -24.40 12.20
CA THR A 99 -16.88 -23.63 10.97
C THR A 99 -15.77 -24.02 10.00
N THR A 100 -16.12 -24.21 8.75
CA THR A 100 -15.17 -24.37 7.63
C THR A 100 -14.16 -23.22 7.66
N LEU A 101 -12.90 -23.52 7.46
CA LEU A 101 -11.68 -22.73 7.70
C LEU A 101 -11.60 -21.30 7.10
N ASP A 102 -12.65 -20.80 6.40
CA ASP A 102 -12.54 -19.67 5.49
C ASP A 102 -13.47 -18.48 5.79
N ARG A 103 -14.33 -18.54 6.82
CA ARG A 103 -15.33 -17.49 7.03
C ARG A 103 -15.49 -17.15 8.52
N ILE A 104 -15.33 -15.86 8.86
CA ILE A 104 -15.60 -15.33 10.19
C ILE A 104 -16.90 -14.54 10.13
N GLU A 105 -17.87 -14.89 10.99
CA GLU A 105 -19.17 -14.22 11.11
C GLU A 105 -19.26 -13.48 12.45
N ILE A 106 -19.50 -12.19 12.39
CA ILE A 106 -19.64 -11.31 13.56
C ILE A 106 -21.09 -10.82 13.62
N PRO A 107 -21.86 -11.20 14.65
CA PRO A 107 -23.28 -10.86 14.73
C PRO A 107 -23.49 -9.36 15.00
N PHE A 108 -24.45 -8.74 14.30
CA PHE A 108 -24.92 -7.38 14.60
C PHE A 108 -25.94 -7.31 15.74
N GLY A 109 -26.43 -8.46 16.22
CA GLY A 109 -27.46 -8.53 17.28
C GLY A 109 -28.90 -8.55 16.77
N ASP A 110 -29.12 -8.36 15.47
CA ASP A 110 -30.44 -8.41 14.80
C ASP A 110 -30.63 -9.64 13.90
N GLY A 111 -29.80 -10.69 14.12
CA GLY A 111 -29.81 -11.91 13.33
C GLY A 111 -29.05 -11.80 12.01
N ARG A 112 -28.31 -10.70 11.79
CA ARG A 112 -27.46 -10.46 10.64
C ARG A 112 -25.99 -10.41 11.03
N PHE A 113 -25.11 -10.55 10.06
CA PHE A 113 -23.68 -10.74 10.30
C PHE A 113 -22.82 -9.79 9.46
N LEU A 114 -21.72 -9.36 10.05
CA LEU A 114 -20.55 -8.90 9.30
C LEU A 114 -19.69 -10.12 9.03
N ILE A 115 -19.42 -10.35 7.74
CA ILE A 115 -18.81 -11.57 7.24
C ILE A 115 -17.44 -11.25 6.67
N ASP A 116 -16.40 -11.81 7.28
CA ASP A 116 -15.06 -11.72 6.71
C ASP A 116 -14.92 -12.71 5.56
N THR A 117 -14.45 -12.23 4.41
CA THR A 117 -14.06 -13.08 3.29
C THR A 117 -12.56 -13.30 3.30
N PRO A 118 -12.06 -14.46 2.85
CA PRO A 118 -10.63 -14.68 2.69
C PRO A 118 -9.98 -13.53 1.91
N GLY A 119 -8.82 -13.06 2.37
CA GLY A 119 -8.09 -12.00 1.68
C GLY A 119 -7.68 -12.46 0.27
N ILE A 120 -7.98 -11.66 -0.74
CA ILE A 120 -7.52 -11.94 -2.11
C ILE A 120 -6.02 -11.72 -2.15
N ILE A 121 -5.27 -12.78 -2.47
CA ILE A 121 -3.83 -12.69 -2.67
C ILE A 121 -3.58 -12.14 -4.07
N HIS A 122 -3.13 -10.90 -4.15
CA HIS A 122 -2.63 -10.34 -5.40
C HIS A 122 -1.14 -10.63 -5.54
N LYS A 123 -0.78 -11.48 -6.51
CA LYS A 123 0.62 -11.83 -6.80
C LYS A 123 1.43 -10.67 -7.35
N ASP A 124 0.77 -9.60 -7.78
CA ASP A 124 1.35 -8.39 -8.33
C ASP A 124 1.87 -7.39 -7.28
N GLN A 125 1.84 -7.77 -5.99
CA GLN A 125 2.34 -6.93 -4.90
C GLN A 125 3.69 -7.39 -4.35
N MET A 126 4.53 -6.45 -3.97
CA MET A 126 5.84 -6.68 -3.35
C MET A 126 5.79 -7.68 -2.18
N ALA A 127 4.72 -7.61 -1.39
CA ALA A 127 4.51 -8.49 -0.23
C ALA A 127 4.50 -10.00 -0.57
N HIS A 128 4.21 -10.36 -1.82
CA HIS A 128 4.21 -11.77 -2.25
C HIS A 128 5.63 -12.36 -2.33
N TYR A 129 6.63 -11.51 -2.53
CA TYR A 129 8.01 -11.90 -2.79
C TYR A 129 8.94 -11.70 -1.59
N LEU A 130 8.41 -11.26 -0.45
CA LEU A 130 9.18 -10.96 0.76
C LEU A 130 8.78 -11.86 1.92
N SER A 131 9.77 -12.28 2.70
CA SER A 131 9.51 -12.90 3.99
C SER A 131 8.80 -11.92 4.93
N PRO A 132 8.11 -12.40 5.97
CA PRO A 132 7.49 -11.52 6.97
C PRO A 132 8.46 -10.53 7.62
N LYS A 133 9.73 -10.90 7.76
CA LYS A 133 10.79 -10.06 8.31
C LYS A 133 11.11 -8.91 7.36
N GLU A 134 11.38 -9.20 6.09
CA GLU A 134 11.70 -8.21 5.06
C GLU A 134 10.50 -7.31 4.74
N LEU A 135 9.30 -7.88 4.73
CA LEU A 135 8.08 -7.12 4.53
C LEU A 135 7.88 -6.04 5.62
N ARG A 136 8.26 -6.32 6.87
CA ARG A 136 8.22 -5.31 7.96
C ARG A 136 9.18 -4.16 7.70
N LEU A 137 10.34 -4.41 7.08
CA LEU A 137 11.31 -3.36 6.72
C LEU A 137 10.85 -2.51 5.54
N ALA A 138 10.05 -3.09 4.64
CA ALA A 138 9.53 -2.43 3.45
C ALA A 138 8.17 -1.73 3.68
N SER A 139 7.43 -2.14 4.72
CA SER A 139 6.07 -1.63 4.98
C SER A 139 6.06 -0.56 6.05
N PRO A 140 5.48 0.62 5.78
CA PRO A 140 5.38 1.69 6.76
C PRO A 140 4.65 1.25 8.03
N GLN A 141 5.29 1.51 9.20
CA GLN A 141 4.75 1.26 10.54
C GLN A 141 4.37 2.55 11.26
N LYS A 142 4.80 3.69 10.74
CA LYS A 142 4.58 5.04 11.27
C LYS A 142 4.25 5.98 10.12
N GLU A 143 3.77 7.18 10.46
CA GLU A 143 3.55 8.24 9.49
C GLU A 143 4.73 8.37 8.50
N ILE A 144 4.45 8.29 7.22
CA ILE A 144 5.42 8.43 6.15
C ILE A 144 5.90 9.89 6.12
N LYS A 145 7.21 10.08 6.23
CA LYS A 145 7.88 11.36 6.06
C LYS A 145 8.38 11.48 4.62
N PRO A 146 7.76 12.32 3.78
CA PRO A 146 8.18 12.46 2.39
C PRO A 146 9.65 12.88 2.28
N LYS A 147 10.40 12.22 1.39
CA LYS A 147 11.79 12.56 1.08
C LYS A 147 11.87 13.17 -0.30
N VAL A 148 12.49 14.35 -0.44
CA VAL A 148 12.62 15.06 -1.72
C VAL A 148 14.01 14.84 -2.29
N TYR A 149 14.08 14.42 -3.55
CA TYR A 149 15.32 14.27 -4.30
C TYR A 149 15.30 15.20 -5.52
N GLN A 150 16.26 16.12 -5.58
CA GLN A 150 16.48 16.92 -6.79
C GLN A 150 17.21 16.04 -7.82
N LEU A 151 16.53 15.72 -8.92
CA LEU A 151 17.07 14.85 -9.96
C LEU A 151 17.26 15.62 -11.26
N ASN A 152 18.38 15.32 -11.91
CA ASN A 152 18.64 15.63 -13.30
C ASN A 152 18.35 14.38 -14.15
N GLU A 153 18.20 14.57 -15.45
CA GLU A 153 18.17 13.48 -16.42
C GLU A 153 19.33 12.51 -16.23
N GLY A 154 19.09 11.21 -16.42
CA GLY A 154 20.09 10.17 -16.26
C GLY A 154 20.45 9.86 -14.82
N GLN A 155 19.57 10.17 -13.85
CA GLN A 155 19.75 9.79 -12.44
C GLN A 155 18.76 8.73 -12.00
N THR A 156 19.21 7.89 -11.10
CA THR A 156 18.50 6.72 -10.57
C THR A 156 18.41 6.78 -9.05
N LEU A 157 17.25 6.36 -8.51
CA LEU A 157 17.06 6.06 -7.10
C LEU A 157 16.81 4.56 -6.92
N PHE A 158 17.59 3.90 -6.09
CA PHE A 158 17.28 2.56 -5.58
C PHE A 158 16.47 2.66 -4.31
N LEU A 159 15.44 1.82 -4.20
CA LEU A 159 14.55 1.70 -3.04
C LEU A 159 14.87 0.37 -2.35
N GLY A 160 15.93 0.34 -1.54
CA GLY A 160 16.60 -0.90 -1.18
C GLY A 160 17.11 -1.62 -2.43
N ALA A 161 17.06 -2.95 -2.43
CA ALA A 161 17.17 -3.75 -3.65
C ALA A 161 15.80 -4.20 -4.19
N LEU A 162 14.70 -3.67 -3.59
CA LEU A 162 13.33 -4.04 -3.94
C LEU A 162 12.85 -3.43 -5.24
N ALA A 163 13.26 -2.18 -5.51
CA ALA A 163 12.82 -1.45 -6.69
C ALA A 163 13.84 -0.38 -7.08
N ARG A 164 13.68 0.12 -8.31
CA ARG A 164 14.52 1.18 -8.86
C ARG A 164 13.64 2.18 -9.60
N PHE A 165 13.94 3.45 -9.46
CA PHE A 165 13.34 4.56 -10.20
C PHE A 165 14.42 5.24 -11.03
N ASP A 166 14.20 5.37 -12.34
CA ASP A 166 15.06 6.13 -13.24
C ASP A 166 14.36 7.40 -13.69
N TYR A 167 15.02 8.53 -13.53
CA TYR A 167 14.64 9.78 -14.18
C TYR A 167 15.30 9.82 -15.56
N VAL A 168 14.55 9.37 -16.59
CA VAL A 168 15.10 9.05 -17.91
C VAL A 168 15.38 10.35 -18.68
N SER A 169 14.39 11.26 -18.74
CA SER A 169 14.55 12.56 -19.40
C SER A 169 13.59 13.60 -18.85
N GLY A 170 13.96 14.86 -18.99
CA GLY A 170 13.19 16.02 -18.58
C GLY A 170 14.03 17.07 -17.86
N GLU A 171 13.42 18.23 -17.58
CA GLU A 171 14.06 19.29 -16.81
C GLU A 171 14.36 18.84 -15.37
N LYS A 172 15.40 19.42 -14.76
CA LYS A 172 15.71 19.20 -13.35
C LYS A 172 14.49 19.46 -12.48
N GLN A 173 14.10 18.47 -11.68
CA GLN A 173 12.97 18.62 -10.77
C GLN A 173 13.15 17.92 -9.44
N GLY A 174 12.40 18.36 -8.43
CA GLY A 174 12.25 17.63 -7.17
C GLY A 174 11.20 16.54 -7.32
N VAL A 175 11.59 15.28 -7.19
CA VAL A 175 10.67 14.15 -7.03
C VAL A 175 10.45 13.90 -5.55
N VAL A 176 9.24 13.49 -5.17
CA VAL A 176 8.89 13.26 -3.76
C VAL A 176 8.61 11.78 -3.55
N VAL A 177 9.39 11.16 -2.68
CA VAL A 177 9.36 9.73 -2.40
C VAL A 177 8.57 9.45 -1.13
N TYR A 178 7.58 8.56 -1.21
CA TYR A 178 6.70 8.14 -0.13
C TYR A 178 6.85 6.63 0.10
N LEU A 179 7.72 6.26 1.02
CA LEU A 179 8.06 4.88 1.40
C LEU A 179 8.18 4.79 2.91
N ASP A 180 8.43 3.58 3.44
CA ASP A 180 8.85 3.45 4.83
C ASP A 180 10.04 4.37 5.15
N ASN A 181 10.02 4.98 6.32
CA ASN A 181 11.02 5.98 6.70
C ASN A 181 12.44 5.42 6.82
N ASN A 182 12.54 4.14 7.14
CA ASN A 182 13.82 3.44 7.35
C ASN A 182 14.32 2.76 6.08
N LEU A 183 13.47 2.65 5.03
CA LEU A 183 13.92 2.07 3.77
C LEU A 183 15.02 2.93 3.18
N MET A 184 16.16 2.30 2.92
CA MET A 184 17.31 2.97 2.31
C MET A 184 16.99 3.39 0.88
N ILE A 185 17.30 4.64 0.56
CA ILE A 185 17.22 5.17 -0.80
C ILE A 185 18.64 5.58 -1.20
N HIS A 186 19.15 4.96 -2.26
CA HIS A 186 20.48 5.26 -2.79
C HIS A 186 20.38 5.91 -4.17
N ARG A 187 21.09 7.02 -4.38
CA ARG A 187 21.11 7.74 -5.66
C ARG A 187 22.40 7.46 -6.41
N THR A 188 22.29 7.18 -7.71
CA THR A 188 23.42 7.03 -8.61
C THR A 188 23.09 7.58 -10.01
N LYS A 189 24.05 7.55 -10.93
CA LYS A 189 23.78 7.79 -12.35
C LYS A 189 23.17 6.54 -12.99
N THR A 190 22.23 6.74 -13.93
CA THR A 190 21.54 5.61 -14.60
C THR A 190 22.53 4.72 -15.38
N GLU A 191 23.58 5.28 -15.96
CA GLU A 191 24.64 4.54 -16.66
C GLU A 191 25.33 3.49 -15.77
N ASN A 192 25.46 3.79 -14.45
CA ASN A 192 26.12 2.90 -13.48
C ASN A 192 25.14 2.01 -12.73
N ALA A 193 23.82 2.21 -12.92
CA ALA A 193 22.82 1.61 -12.06
C ALA A 193 22.80 0.08 -12.11
N SER A 194 22.96 -0.54 -13.27
CA SER A 194 22.93 -2.00 -13.39
C SER A 194 24.13 -2.65 -12.71
N SER A 195 25.34 -2.18 -12.98
CA SER A 195 26.55 -2.70 -12.34
C SER A 195 26.55 -2.43 -10.82
N PHE A 196 25.99 -1.29 -10.39
CA PHE A 196 25.84 -0.97 -8.99
C PHE A 196 24.86 -1.94 -8.29
N TYR A 197 23.73 -2.24 -8.93
CA TYR A 197 22.75 -3.20 -8.40
C TYR A 197 23.37 -4.59 -8.25
N GLU A 198 24.03 -5.11 -9.29
CA GLU A 198 24.68 -6.42 -9.26
C GLU A 198 25.70 -6.56 -8.12
N LYS A 199 26.44 -5.50 -7.85
CA LYS A 199 27.48 -5.50 -6.81
C LYS A 199 26.91 -5.36 -5.39
N HIS A 200 25.79 -4.65 -5.21
CA HIS A 200 25.34 -4.16 -3.91
C HIS A 200 23.98 -4.67 -3.46
N ALA A 201 23.22 -5.37 -4.32
CA ALA A 201 21.93 -5.96 -3.95
C ALA A 201 22.10 -7.00 -2.82
N GLY A 202 21.24 -6.93 -1.82
CA GLY A 202 21.32 -7.77 -0.62
C GLY A 202 22.38 -7.34 0.39
N LYS A 203 23.22 -6.37 0.06
CA LYS A 203 24.31 -5.84 0.90
C LYS A 203 24.01 -4.39 1.30
N LEU A 204 24.62 -3.44 0.58
CA LEU A 204 24.34 -2.01 0.76
C LEU A 204 22.90 -1.68 0.40
N LEU A 205 22.38 -2.27 -0.68
CA LEU A 205 20.96 -2.16 -1.04
C LEU A 205 20.19 -3.28 -0.33
N ASN A 206 19.57 -2.96 0.79
CA ASN A 206 18.81 -3.86 1.64
C ASN A 206 17.50 -3.15 2.08
N PRO A 207 16.34 -3.82 2.22
CA PRO A 207 16.03 -5.20 1.86
C PRO A 207 15.96 -5.44 0.33
N PRO A 208 15.89 -6.72 -0.17
CA PRO A 208 16.03 -7.98 0.55
C PRO A 208 17.45 -8.21 1.06
N SER A 209 17.62 -9.17 2.00
CA SER A 209 18.92 -9.63 2.46
C SER A 209 19.68 -10.42 1.37
N GLU A 210 21.00 -10.61 1.52
CA GLU A 210 21.82 -11.37 0.57
C GLU A 210 21.31 -12.81 0.38
N GLU A 211 20.77 -13.42 1.46
CA GLU A 211 20.19 -14.76 1.39
C GLU A 211 18.90 -14.77 0.56
N GLU A 212 18.00 -13.81 0.80
CA GLU A 212 16.73 -13.72 0.06
C GLU A 212 16.92 -13.30 -1.40
N MET A 213 17.99 -12.56 -1.71
CA MET A 213 18.34 -12.20 -3.09
C MET A 213 18.57 -13.42 -4.00
N LYS A 214 18.92 -14.59 -3.44
CA LYS A 214 19.13 -15.83 -4.22
C LYS A 214 17.85 -16.31 -4.93
N THR A 215 16.67 -16.01 -4.35
CA THR A 215 15.36 -16.39 -4.88
C THR A 215 14.52 -15.19 -5.31
N PHE A 216 15.00 -13.98 -5.08
CA PHE A 216 14.28 -12.77 -5.42
C PHE A 216 14.22 -12.60 -6.94
N PRO A 217 13.04 -12.29 -7.52
CA PRO A 217 12.88 -12.16 -8.96
C PRO A 217 13.72 -11.02 -9.53
N LYS A 218 14.12 -11.15 -10.80
CA LYS A 218 14.81 -10.07 -11.51
C LYS A 218 13.92 -8.83 -11.61
N LEU A 219 14.52 -7.65 -11.56
CA LEU A 219 13.81 -6.41 -11.80
C LEU A 219 13.51 -6.26 -13.28
N VAL A 220 12.24 -5.98 -13.60
CA VAL A 220 11.76 -5.66 -14.94
C VAL A 220 11.42 -4.19 -15.03
N ARG A 221 11.61 -3.58 -16.22
CA ARG A 221 11.48 -2.15 -16.47
C ARG A 221 10.12 -1.81 -17.04
N PHE A 222 9.51 -0.75 -16.49
CA PHE A 222 8.27 -0.11 -16.95
C PHE A 222 8.55 1.36 -17.20
N GLU A 223 8.35 1.85 -18.43
CA GLU A 223 8.60 3.25 -18.79
C GLU A 223 7.30 4.01 -18.99
N PHE A 224 7.28 5.27 -18.55
CA PHE A 224 6.10 6.13 -18.60
C PHE A 224 6.46 7.56 -19.02
N LYS A 225 5.64 8.12 -19.92
CA LYS A 225 5.64 9.56 -20.22
C LYS A 225 4.69 10.25 -19.25
N VAL A 226 5.19 11.20 -18.49
CA VAL A 226 4.44 11.93 -17.47
C VAL A 226 3.86 13.21 -18.10
N THR A 227 2.55 13.24 -18.35
CA THR A 227 1.85 14.36 -18.99
C THR A 227 1.18 15.32 -18.00
N GLU A 228 0.91 14.85 -16.78
CA GLU A 228 0.41 15.65 -15.66
C GLU A 228 1.14 15.23 -14.39
N LYS A 229 0.97 16.00 -13.28
CA LYS A 229 1.53 15.58 -11.97
C LYS A 229 1.00 14.21 -11.60
N SER A 230 1.89 13.23 -11.48
CA SER A 230 1.57 11.81 -11.32
C SER A 230 2.36 11.16 -10.20
N ASP A 231 1.83 10.05 -9.69
CA ASP A 231 2.50 9.14 -8.79
C ASP A 231 2.90 7.89 -9.57
N LEU A 232 4.20 7.57 -9.62
CA LEU A 232 4.69 6.26 -10.03
C LEU A 232 4.63 5.34 -8.83
N VAL A 233 3.76 4.34 -8.89
CA VAL A 233 3.44 3.44 -7.78
C VAL A 233 4.10 2.09 -7.98
N PHE A 234 4.81 1.63 -6.95
CA PHE A 234 5.32 0.26 -6.83
C PHE A 234 4.36 -0.51 -5.91
N ALA A 235 3.65 -1.48 -6.46
CA ALA A 235 2.57 -2.18 -5.74
C ALA A 235 3.06 -2.85 -4.46
N GLY A 236 2.46 -2.47 -3.32
CA GLY A 236 2.83 -2.99 -2.00
C GLY A 236 4.08 -2.39 -1.38
N LEU A 237 4.75 -1.40 -2.03
CA LEU A 237 5.96 -0.74 -1.51
C LEU A 237 5.73 0.74 -1.21
N GLY A 238 5.20 1.51 -2.16
CA GLY A 238 4.97 2.93 -2.03
C GLY A 238 4.94 3.63 -3.39
N TRP A 239 5.21 4.95 -3.41
CA TRP A 239 5.12 5.72 -4.66
C TRP A 239 6.10 6.90 -4.69
N ILE A 240 6.37 7.38 -5.90
CA ILE A 240 7.18 8.56 -6.17
C ILE A 240 6.34 9.56 -6.97
N SER A 241 6.14 10.77 -6.42
CA SER A 241 5.44 11.85 -7.12
C SER A 241 6.38 12.60 -8.03
N VAL A 242 5.95 12.78 -9.29
CA VAL A 242 6.72 13.40 -10.38
C VAL A 242 5.86 14.46 -11.05
N LYS A 243 6.48 15.57 -11.49
CA LYS A 243 5.80 16.62 -12.26
C LYS A 243 5.71 16.22 -13.73
N ALA A 244 4.78 16.85 -14.46
CA ALA A 244 4.65 16.71 -15.90
C ALA A 244 5.93 17.07 -16.66
N GLY A 245 6.04 16.61 -17.91
CA GLY A 245 7.12 16.97 -18.83
C GLY A 245 8.36 16.08 -18.70
N SER A 246 8.24 14.90 -18.11
CA SER A 246 9.36 13.95 -17.94
C SER A 246 9.03 12.56 -18.48
N ILE A 247 10.08 11.78 -18.75
CA ILE A 247 10.01 10.33 -18.95
C ILE A 247 10.68 9.68 -17.75
N VAL A 248 10.00 8.75 -17.14
CA VAL A 248 10.49 8.02 -15.96
C VAL A 248 10.36 6.51 -16.18
N ALA A 249 11.22 5.74 -15.54
CA ALA A 249 11.05 4.30 -15.51
C ALA A 249 11.07 3.79 -14.07
N GLY A 250 10.12 2.88 -13.78
CA GLY A 250 10.11 2.09 -12.56
C GLY A 250 10.58 0.67 -12.86
N TRP A 251 11.39 0.12 -11.99
CA TRP A 251 11.82 -1.27 -12.04
C TRP A 251 11.32 -1.96 -10.77
N ALA A 252 10.68 -3.09 -10.94
CA ALA A 252 10.20 -3.91 -9.84
C ALA A 252 10.43 -5.40 -10.15
N PRO A 253 10.38 -6.29 -9.16
CA PRO A 253 10.46 -7.74 -9.39
C PRO A 253 9.46 -8.19 -10.44
N GLU A 254 9.85 -9.12 -11.29
CA GLU A 254 8.95 -9.74 -12.26
C GLU A 254 7.69 -10.25 -11.55
N GLY A 255 6.52 -9.82 -12.04
CA GLY A 255 5.22 -10.07 -11.43
C GLY A 255 4.71 -8.94 -10.52
N VAL A 256 5.55 -8.00 -10.08
CA VAL A 256 5.11 -6.84 -9.29
C VAL A 256 4.67 -5.71 -10.22
N SER A 257 3.46 -5.18 -10.01
CA SER A 257 2.94 -4.08 -10.81
C SER A 257 3.64 -2.75 -10.51
N VAL A 258 3.99 -2.05 -11.59
CA VAL A 258 4.36 -0.62 -11.54
C VAL A 258 3.37 0.15 -12.38
N VAL A 259 2.74 1.18 -11.82
CA VAL A 259 1.70 1.94 -12.51
C VAL A 259 1.90 3.44 -12.32
N LEU A 260 1.57 4.21 -13.35
CA LEU A 260 1.48 5.66 -13.27
C LEU A 260 0.01 6.05 -13.04
N ARG A 261 -0.25 6.83 -12.00
CA ARG A 261 -1.59 7.33 -11.69
C ARG A 261 -1.57 8.81 -11.40
N LYS A 262 -2.72 9.47 -11.47
CA LYS A 262 -2.86 10.87 -11.04
C LYS A 262 -2.40 11.02 -9.59
N ALA A 263 -1.61 12.06 -9.32
CA ALA A 263 -1.04 12.29 -8.01
C ALA A 263 -2.12 12.46 -6.94
N MET A 264 -1.92 11.79 -5.81
CA MET A 264 -2.79 11.93 -4.64
C MET A 264 -2.53 13.26 -3.92
N ILE A 265 -1.28 13.76 -3.98
CA ILE A 265 -0.81 14.94 -3.24
C ILE A 265 -0.39 16.06 -4.19
#